data_53cd25044663de2d2ed1c1169b702d12
#
_entry.id   53cd25044663de2d2ed1c1169b702d12
#
_cell.length_a   1.000
_cell.length_b   1.000
_cell.length_c   1.000
_cell.angle_alpha   90.00
_cell.angle_beta   90.00
_cell.angle_gamma   90.00
#
_symmetry.space_group_name_H-M   'P 1'
#
loop_
_entity.id
_entity.type
_entity.pdbx_description
1 polymer ?
#
loop_
_entity_poly.entity_id
_entity_poly.type
_entity_poly.pdbx_seq_one_letter_code
_entity_poly.pdbx_strand_id
1 'polypeptide(L)'
;MRPSRRTFLTALAGSIFGALGLGGYGFAVEPALRLRVRRYALSPPGWTPSLRLRIAVLADIHAGMPSMPLDRVRHIVEATNALEPDLVVLLGDYSNTDRLLRIRADWSEVIPALMALKAPLGRYAILGNHEWWDDPRAQKARRGPTVAHDVFAKTDIPLLENDAVRLSKDGRPFWLLGLGDQLAFHIARRRQEGVDDLAGTLAKVTDDAPAILLAHEPDIFPKVPRRVSLTLAGHTHGGQVRLFGWSPVVPSKFGNRYAYGHVVEDSRHLIVSGGLGTVSAGLAPVRIGVPPEIVMVELGGEPGTVS
;
A
#
# COMPACT_ATOMS: atom_id res chain seq x y z
N MET A 1 9.65 -39.75 -30.32
CA MET A 1 10.37 -40.65 -29.38
C MET A 1 9.74 -40.48 -27.98
N ARG A 2 9.40 -41.61 -27.31
CA ARG A 2 8.94 -41.53 -25.91
C ARG A 2 10.15 -41.41 -24.98
N PRO A 3 10.16 -40.53 -24.01
CA PRO A 3 11.29 -40.39 -23.07
C PRO A 3 11.46 -41.71 -22.28
N SER A 4 12.74 -42.03 -21.94
CA SER A 4 12.99 -43.20 -21.10
C SER A 4 12.45 -42.97 -19.67
N ARG A 5 12.13 -44.07 -18.93
CA ARG A 5 11.67 -44.01 -17.55
C ARG A 5 12.66 -43.20 -16.66
N ARG A 6 13.95 -43.34 -16.91
CA ARG A 6 14.99 -42.60 -16.17
C ARG A 6 14.92 -41.12 -16.49
N THR A 7 14.79 -40.73 -17.76
CA THR A 7 14.64 -39.32 -18.18
C THR A 7 13.40 -38.70 -17.57
N PHE A 8 12.28 -39.43 -17.57
CA PHE A 8 11.02 -38.97 -16.95
C PHE A 8 11.18 -38.74 -15.43
N LEU A 9 11.74 -39.70 -14.70
CA LEU A 9 11.95 -39.59 -13.25
C LEU A 9 12.93 -38.46 -12.89
N THR A 10 14.01 -38.28 -13.68
CA THR A 10 14.95 -37.18 -13.44
C THR A 10 14.30 -35.82 -13.70
N ALA A 11 13.51 -35.69 -14.76
CA ALA A 11 12.76 -34.47 -15.04
C ALA A 11 11.72 -34.16 -13.95
N LEU A 12 10.98 -35.19 -13.49
CA LEU A 12 10.01 -35.06 -12.40
C LEU A 12 10.68 -34.63 -11.09
N ALA A 13 11.77 -35.29 -10.72
CA ALA A 13 12.54 -34.91 -9.52
C ALA A 13 13.06 -33.46 -9.63
N GLY A 14 13.65 -33.08 -10.77
CA GLY A 14 14.09 -31.71 -11.02
C GLY A 14 12.96 -30.68 -10.91
N SER A 15 11.78 -31.00 -11.43
CA SER A 15 10.59 -30.14 -11.32
C SER A 15 10.12 -29.99 -9.86
N ILE A 16 10.13 -31.07 -9.09
CA ILE A 16 9.75 -31.04 -7.65
C ILE A 16 10.75 -30.20 -6.87
N PHE A 17 12.06 -30.40 -7.05
CA PHE A 17 13.08 -29.60 -6.37
C PHE A 17 13.01 -28.11 -6.76
N GLY A 18 12.77 -27.82 -8.05
CA GLY A 18 12.57 -26.47 -8.53
C GLY A 18 11.35 -25.79 -7.90
N ALA A 19 10.23 -26.50 -7.81
CA ALA A 19 9.00 -26.02 -7.19
C ALA A 19 9.17 -25.78 -5.67
N LEU A 20 9.83 -26.69 -4.96
CA LEU A 20 10.15 -26.54 -3.54
C LEU A 20 11.10 -25.36 -3.28
N GLY A 21 12.13 -25.19 -4.13
CA GLY A 21 13.06 -24.06 -4.05
C GLY A 21 12.35 -22.72 -4.28
N LEU A 22 11.51 -22.64 -5.31
CA LEU A 22 10.74 -21.42 -5.61
C LEU A 22 9.70 -21.12 -4.51
N GLY A 23 9.02 -22.14 -3.99
CA GLY A 23 8.09 -22.03 -2.87
C GLY A 23 8.79 -21.53 -1.60
N GLY A 24 9.93 -22.13 -1.25
CA GLY A 24 10.75 -21.69 -0.11
C GLY A 24 11.28 -20.26 -0.26
N TYR A 25 11.72 -19.90 -1.46
CA TYR A 25 12.14 -18.53 -1.77
C TYR A 25 10.97 -17.54 -1.59
N GLY A 26 9.81 -17.85 -2.19
CA GLY A 26 8.64 -16.98 -2.13
C GLY A 26 8.02 -16.87 -0.73
N PHE A 27 8.17 -17.89 0.10
CA PHE A 27 7.64 -17.88 1.47
C PHE A 27 8.61 -17.21 2.47
N ALA A 28 9.91 -17.47 2.38
CA ALA A 28 10.86 -17.06 3.40
C ALA A 28 11.83 -15.96 2.95
N VAL A 29 12.34 -16.02 1.72
CA VAL A 29 13.42 -15.12 1.29
C VAL A 29 12.86 -13.79 0.78
N GLU A 30 11.99 -13.82 -0.22
CA GLU A 30 11.50 -12.59 -0.82
C GLU A 30 10.69 -11.74 0.17
N PRO A 31 9.69 -12.25 0.90
CA PRO A 31 8.91 -11.44 1.82
C PRO A 31 9.66 -11.02 3.08
N ALA A 32 10.55 -11.87 3.62
CA ALA A 32 11.18 -11.62 4.91
C ALA A 32 12.55 -10.93 4.82
N LEU A 33 13.34 -11.20 3.78
CA LEU A 33 14.72 -10.75 3.67
C LEU A 33 14.95 -9.68 2.61
N ARG A 34 14.00 -9.49 1.69
CA ARG A 34 14.12 -8.48 0.64
C ARG A 34 13.35 -7.22 1.08
N LEU A 35 13.99 -6.06 0.93
CA LEU A 35 13.37 -4.74 1.00
C LEU A 35 13.94 -3.91 -0.13
N ARG A 36 13.08 -3.27 -0.90
CA ARG A 36 13.47 -2.43 -2.02
C ARG A 36 12.97 -1.00 -1.81
N VAL A 37 13.73 -0.02 -2.27
CA VAL A 37 13.25 1.35 -2.46
C VAL A 37 12.90 1.52 -3.93
N ARG A 38 11.61 1.70 -4.22
CA ARG A 38 11.11 1.98 -5.56
C ARG A 38 10.95 3.48 -5.75
N ARG A 39 11.61 4.05 -6.76
CA ARG A 39 11.60 5.50 -6.98
C ARG A 39 10.78 5.87 -8.20
N TYR A 40 10.01 6.94 -8.08
CA TYR A 40 9.24 7.56 -9.16
C TYR A 40 9.51 9.05 -9.16
N ALA A 41 10.10 9.60 -10.23
CA ALA A 41 10.26 11.03 -10.44
C ALA A 41 9.21 11.50 -11.45
N LEU A 42 8.29 12.36 -11.03
CA LEU A 42 7.09 12.73 -11.79
C LEU A 42 6.87 14.24 -11.77
N SER A 43 6.34 14.74 -12.89
CA SER A 43 5.78 16.09 -13.02
C SER A 43 4.35 15.99 -13.59
N PRO A 44 3.38 15.50 -12.79
CA PRO A 44 2.03 15.28 -13.28
C PRO A 44 1.33 16.61 -13.59
N PRO A 45 0.34 16.61 -14.50
CA PRO A 45 -0.45 17.79 -14.79
C PRO A 45 -1.07 18.40 -13.50
N GLY A 46 -1.10 19.73 -13.45
CA GLY A 46 -1.59 20.46 -12.28
C GLY A 46 -0.63 20.51 -11.09
N TRP A 47 0.50 19.80 -11.11
CA TRP A 47 1.56 19.97 -10.13
C TRP A 47 2.44 21.16 -10.47
N THR A 48 2.78 21.98 -9.48
CA THR A 48 3.67 23.14 -9.64
C THR A 48 5.11 22.67 -9.87
N PRO A 49 5.74 22.88 -11.02
CA PRO A 49 7.09 22.34 -11.30
C PRO A 49 8.17 22.75 -10.30
N SER A 50 8.06 23.96 -9.75
CA SER A 50 9.00 24.48 -8.73
C SER A 50 8.72 23.95 -7.32
N LEU A 51 7.60 23.27 -7.07
CA LEU A 51 7.31 22.61 -5.80
C LEU A 51 7.94 21.22 -5.83
N ARG A 52 9.16 21.11 -5.36
CA ARG A 52 9.86 19.84 -5.24
C ARG A 52 9.44 19.16 -3.94
N LEU A 53 8.86 17.97 -4.02
CA LEU A 53 8.35 17.23 -2.87
C LEU A 53 8.79 15.77 -2.94
N ARG A 54 9.43 15.28 -1.86
CA ARG A 54 9.85 13.89 -1.69
C ARG A 54 8.90 13.20 -0.71
N ILE A 55 8.16 12.22 -1.19
CA ILE A 55 7.15 11.51 -0.41
C ILE A 55 7.60 10.06 -0.23
N ALA A 56 7.74 9.61 1.01
CA ALA A 56 7.84 8.19 1.30
C ALA A 56 6.44 7.61 1.51
N VAL A 57 6.13 6.56 0.78
CA VAL A 57 4.85 5.85 0.83
C VAL A 57 5.07 4.46 1.41
N LEU A 58 4.39 4.17 2.52
CA LEU A 58 4.36 2.87 3.17
C LEU A 58 2.93 2.34 3.11
N ALA A 59 2.75 1.15 2.57
CA ALA A 59 1.45 0.51 2.42
C ALA A 59 1.50 -0.95 2.85
N ASP A 60 0.37 -1.49 3.29
CA ASP A 60 0.18 -2.92 3.46
C ASP A 60 1.29 -3.56 4.32
N ILE A 61 1.50 -3.01 5.52
CA ILE A 61 2.57 -3.47 6.43
C ILE A 61 2.25 -4.87 6.93
N HIS A 62 0.98 -5.15 7.27
CA HIS A 62 0.52 -6.43 7.80
C HIS A 62 1.43 -6.97 8.90
N ALA A 63 1.76 -6.11 9.86
CA ALA A 63 2.60 -6.50 10.99
C ALA A 63 1.99 -7.68 11.74
N GLY A 64 2.86 -8.53 12.30
CA GLY A 64 2.47 -9.76 12.98
C GLY A 64 2.54 -11.01 12.09
N MET A 65 2.60 -10.88 10.76
CA MET A 65 2.89 -12.02 9.89
C MET A 65 4.33 -12.52 10.11
N PRO A 66 4.64 -13.80 9.84
CA PRO A 66 6.00 -14.34 10.02
C PRO A 66 7.07 -13.56 9.26
N SER A 67 6.70 -12.96 8.11
CA SER A 67 7.58 -12.13 7.30
C SER A 67 7.68 -10.67 7.78
N MET A 68 6.85 -10.24 8.74
CA MET A 68 6.76 -8.86 9.24
C MET A 68 6.69 -8.81 10.77
N PRO A 69 7.71 -9.33 11.50
CA PRO A 69 7.81 -9.12 12.92
C PRO A 69 8.09 -7.64 13.24
N LEU A 70 7.87 -7.23 14.48
CA LEU A 70 8.02 -5.83 14.90
C LEU A 70 9.41 -5.24 14.62
N ASP A 71 10.47 -6.03 14.78
CA ASP A 71 11.85 -5.59 14.48
C ASP A 71 12.03 -5.25 13.00
N ARG A 72 11.32 -5.96 12.11
CA ARG A 72 11.32 -5.62 10.69
C ARG A 72 10.56 -4.31 10.42
N VAL A 73 9.46 -4.06 11.13
CA VAL A 73 8.75 -2.76 11.05
C VAL A 73 9.70 -1.64 11.48
N ARG A 74 10.45 -1.80 12.57
CA ARG A 74 11.46 -0.84 13.03
C ARG A 74 12.56 -0.62 11.98
N HIS A 75 13.07 -1.69 11.38
CA HIS A 75 14.05 -1.59 10.30
C HIS A 75 13.51 -0.83 9.07
N ILE A 76 12.24 -1.03 8.70
CA ILE A 76 11.59 -0.28 7.62
C ILE A 76 11.48 1.21 7.97
N VAL A 77 11.15 1.53 9.23
CA VAL A 77 11.13 2.92 9.71
C VAL A 77 12.51 3.58 9.62
N GLU A 78 13.57 2.88 10.06
CA GLU A 78 14.95 3.36 9.94
C GLU A 78 15.36 3.57 8.48
N ALA A 79 15.06 2.59 7.61
CA ALA A 79 15.33 2.68 6.19
C ALA A 79 14.56 3.85 5.52
N THR A 80 13.32 4.09 5.94
CA THR A 80 12.51 5.22 5.45
C THR A 80 13.10 6.56 5.90
N ASN A 81 13.51 6.67 7.16
CA ASN A 81 14.13 7.88 7.70
C ASN A 81 15.46 8.20 6.99
N ALA A 82 16.25 7.17 6.65
CA ALA A 82 17.51 7.34 5.91
C ALA A 82 17.31 7.86 4.47
N LEU A 83 16.08 7.80 3.94
CA LEU A 83 15.74 8.41 2.65
C LEU A 83 15.43 9.91 2.76
N GLU A 84 15.35 10.47 3.96
CA GLU A 84 15.08 11.88 4.24
C GLU A 84 13.87 12.42 3.44
N PRO A 85 12.67 11.82 3.58
CA PRO A 85 11.47 12.29 2.91
C PRO A 85 11.02 13.64 3.48
N ASP A 86 10.39 14.47 2.66
CA ASP A 86 9.71 15.68 3.13
C ASP A 86 8.39 15.34 3.83
N LEU A 87 7.72 14.30 3.34
CA LEU A 87 6.41 13.85 3.78
C LEU A 87 6.41 12.31 3.83
N VAL A 88 5.78 11.73 4.85
CA VAL A 88 5.49 10.29 4.91
C VAL A 88 3.99 10.07 4.84
N VAL A 89 3.54 9.15 3.99
CA VAL A 89 2.14 8.73 3.91
C VAL A 89 2.01 7.23 4.14
N LEU A 90 1.04 6.86 4.97
CA LEU A 90 0.73 5.51 5.40
C LEU A 90 -0.62 5.13 4.80
N LEU A 91 -0.65 4.12 3.92
CA LEU A 91 -1.81 3.83 3.07
C LEU A 91 -2.69 2.69 3.59
N GLY A 92 -2.68 2.41 4.89
CA GLY A 92 -3.55 1.38 5.48
C GLY A 92 -2.92 -0.01 5.56
N ASP A 93 -3.70 -0.95 6.08
CA ASP A 93 -3.35 -2.34 6.33
C ASP A 93 -2.08 -2.50 7.19
N TYR A 94 -2.12 -1.87 8.39
CA TYR A 94 -0.97 -1.82 9.31
C TYR A 94 -0.73 -3.13 10.03
N SER A 95 -1.80 -3.80 10.42
CA SER A 95 -1.74 -5.06 11.14
C SER A 95 -2.56 -6.15 10.44
N ASN A 96 -2.33 -7.39 10.80
CA ASN A 96 -3.07 -8.50 10.24
C ASN A 96 -3.57 -9.44 11.33
N THR A 97 -4.83 -9.86 11.19
CA THR A 97 -5.37 -11.01 11.92
C THR A 97 -5.48 -12.17 10.94
N ASP A 98 -4.45 -13.00 10.86
CA ASP A 98 -4.48 -14.20 10.03
C ASP A 98 -5.11 -15.37 10.79
N ARG A 99 -6.31 -15.78 10.37
CA ARG A 99 -7.05 -16.88 10.99
C ARG A 99 -6.40 -18.24 10.72
N LEU A 100 -5.74 -18.41 9.58
CA LEU A 100 -5.10 -19.67 9.20
C LEU A 100 -3.85 -19.89 10.06
N LEU A 101 -3.03 -18.87 10.21
CA LEU A 101 -1.81 -18.89 11.01
C LEU A 101 -2.06 -18.57 12.49
N ARG A 102 -3.30 -18.23 12.88
CA ARG A 102 -3.69 -17.81 14.23
C ARG A 102 -2.86 -16.64 14.77
N ILE A 103 -2.48 -15.73 13.88
CA ILE A 103 -1.70 -14.55 14.20
C ILE A 103 -2.65 -13.38 14.45
N ARG A 104 -2.34 -12.62 15.48
CA ARG A 104 -2.98 -11.33 15.77
C ARG A 104 -1.89 -10.34 16.11
N ALA A 105 -1.78 -9.28 15.33
CA ALA A 105 -0.84 -8.22 15.64
C ALA A 105 -1.30 -7.40 16.85
N ASP A 106 -0.35 -6.96 17.64
CA ASP A 106 -0.60 -6.02 18.72
C ASP A 106 -0.48 -4.57 18.21
N TRP A 107 -1.61 -3.89 18.12
CA TRP A 107 -1.68 -2.48 17.74
C TRP A 107 -0.89 -1.57 18.66
N SER A 108 -0.74 -1.95 19.94
CA SER A 108 0.00 -1.18 20.95
C SER A 108 1.51 -1.14 20.68
N GLU A 109 2.02 -2.01 19.80
CA GLU A 109 3.43 -2.06 19.42
C GLU A 109 3.69 -1.51 18.01
N VAL A 110 2.79 -1.81 17.06
CA VAL A 110 2.96 -1.46 15.64
C VAL A 110 2.90 0.05 15.43
N ILE A 111 1.86 0.71 15.92
CA ILE A 111 1.68 2.14 15.71
C ILE A 111 2.75 2.98 16.42
N PRO A 112 3.15 2.70 17.68
CA PRO A 112 4.30 3.34 18.29
C PRO A 112 5.60 3.19 17.51
N ALA A 113 5.85 2.04 16.86
CA ALA A 113 7.01 1.90 15.99
C ALA A 113 6.95 2.86 14.79
N LEU A 114 5.77 3.07 14.20
CA LEU A 114 5.57 4.01 13.10
C LEU A 114 5.67 5.48 13.52
N MET A 115 5.45 5.80 14.79
CA MET A 115 5.66 7.17 15.32
C MET A 115 7.12 7.61 15.24
N ALA A 116 8.09 6.68 15.11
CA ALA A 116 9.49 6.99 14.93
C ALA A 116 9.86 7.43 13.49
N LEU A 117 8.93 7.42 12.54
CA LEU A 117 9.10 8.00 11.21
C LEU A 117 9.33 9.50 11.31
N LYS A 118 10.18 10.06 10.44
CA LYS A 118 10.57 11.47 10.45
C LYS A 118 10.33 12.10 9.09
N ALA A 119 9.61 13.21 9.07
CA ALA A 119 9.43 14.02 7.87
C ALA A 119 9.09 15.47 8.27
N PRO A 120 9.73 16.50 7.68
CA PRO A 120 9.48 17.91 8.04
C PRO A 120 8.03 18.37 7.85
N LEU A 121 7.32 17.83 6.86
CA LEU A 121 5.91 18.14 6.61
C LEU A 121 4.94 17.21 7.35
N GLY A 122 5.47 16.28 8.17
CA GLY A 122 4.69 15.38 8.98
C GLY A 122 4.47 13.99 8.35
N ARG A 123 3.69 13.22 9.05
CA ARG A 123 3.25 11.87 8.71
C ARG A 123 1.74 11.84 8.70
N TYR A 124 1.14 11.24 7.68
CA TYR A 124 -0.31 11.16 7.55
C TYR A 124 -0.72 9.74 7.21
N ALA A 125 -1.86 9.32 7.72
CA ALA A 125 -2.36 7.97 7.58
C ALA A 125 -3.77 7.96 6.99
N ILE A 126 -4.09 6.89 6.27
CA ILE A 126 -5.45 6.46 5.98
C ILE A 126 -5.62 5.03 6.51
N LEU A 127 -6.84 4.54 6.61
CA LEU A 127 -7.11 3.13 6.91
C LEU A 127 -7.27 2.32 5.63
N GLY A 128 -6.97 1.02 5.73
CA GLY A 128 -7.27 0.02 4.72
C GLY A 128 -8.38 -0.92 5.18
N ASN A 129 -8.68 -1.91 4.36
CA ASN A 129 -9.78 -2.83 4.61
C ASN A 129 -9.56 -3.72 5.84
N HIS A 130 -8.31 -4.06 6.19
CA HIS A 130 -8.03 -4.88 7.37
C HIS A 130 -8.31 -4.16 8.68
N GLU A 131 -8.19 -2.83 8.74
CA GLU A 131 -8.59 -2.05 9.92
C GLU A 131 -10.08 -2.14 10.21
N TRP A 132 -10.88 -2.38 9.19
CA TRP A 132 -12.32 -2.58 9.27
C TRP A 132 -12.69 -4.05 9.44
N TRP A 133 -12.13 -4.94 8.62
CA TRP A 133 -12.49 -6.36 8.57
C TRP A 133 -12.12 -7.10 9.85
N ASP A 134 -11.02 -6.71 10.47
CA ASP A 134 -10.50 -7.35 11.68
C ASP A 134 -11.09 -6.77 12.97
N ASP A 135 -12.02 -5.79 12.88
CA ASP A 135 -12.82 -5.29 14.01
C ASP A 135 -14.26 -5.82 13.96
N PRO A 136 -14.59 -6.87 14.75
CA PRO A 136 -15.94 -7.43 14.77
C PRO A 136 -17.02 -6.45 15.23
N ARG A 137 -16.66 -5.43 16.04
CA ARG A 137 -17.60 -4.41 16.52
C ARG A 137 -18.00 -3.50 15.36
N ALA A 138 -17.00 -3.00 14.60
CA ALA A 138 -17.24 -2.16 13.43
C ALA A 138 -18.02 -2.93 12.36
N GLN A 139 -17.65 -4.19 12.08
CA GLN A 139 -18.38 -5.05 11.15
C GLN A 139 -19.84 -5.26 11.54
N LYS A 140 -20.12 -5.53 12.82
CA LYS A 140 -21.51 -5.71 13.35
C LYS A 140 -22.31 -4.41 13.30
N ALA A 141 -21.68 -3.30 13.68
CA ALA A 141 -22.32 -1.99 13.74
C ALA A 141 -22.46 -1.32 12.35
N ARG A 142 -21.69 -1.78 11.35
CA ARG A 142 -21.50 -1.16 10.02
C ARG A 142 -21.16 0.33 10.13
N ARG A 143 -20.30 0.66 11.07
CA ARG A 143 -19.78 2.02 11.29
C ARG A 143 -18.55 1.98 12.19
N GLY A 144 -17.74 3.05 12.13
CA GLY A 144 -16.67 3.30 13.08
C GLY A 144 -17.15 3.80 14.46
N PRO A 145 -16.20 4.14 15.33
CA PRO A 145 -14.78 3.99 15.10
C PRO A 145 -14.34 2.53 15.20
N THR A 146 -13.24 2.18 14.52
CA THR A 146 -12.52 0.90 14.69
C THR A 146 -11.46 1.02 15.78
N VAL A 147 -10.85 -0.11 16.19
CA VAL A 147 -9.67 -0.11 17.07
C VAL A 147 -8.56 0.77 16.52
N ALA A 148 -8.36 0.77 15.20
CA ALA A 148 -7.35 1.60 14.55
C ALA A 148 -7.58 3.10 14.79
N HIS A 149 -8.82 3.58 14.67
CA HIS A 149 -9.17 4.97 15.00
C HIS A 149 -8.78 5.33 16.44
N ASP A 150 -9.13 4.45 17.40
CA ASP A 150 -8.83 4.67 18.83
C ASP A 150 -7.32 4.72 19.10
N VAL A 151 -6.53 3.97 18.32
CA VAL A 151 -5.06 3.95 18.44
C VAL A 151 -4.46 5.19 17.81
N PHE A 152 -4.84 5.55 16.58
CA PHE A 152 -4.32 6.74 15.91
C PHE A 152 -4.69 8.03 16.65
N ALA A 153 -5.86 8.10 17.26
CA ALA A 153 -6.27 9.25 18.10
C ALA A 153 -5.34 9.53 19.29
N LYS A 154 -4.51 8.56 19.67
CA LYS A 154 -3.51 8.70 20.75
C LYS A 154 -2.09 9.00 20.23
N THR A 155 -1.94 9.26 18.93
CA THR A 155 -0.66 9.52 18.28
C THR A 155 -0.62 10.94 17.71
N ASP A 156 0.53 11.35 17.25
CA ASP A 156 0.75 12.57 16.48
C ASP A 156 0.73 12.34 14.95
N ILE A 157 0.15 11.20 14.51
CA ILE A 157 -0.06 10.88 13.10
C ILE A 157 -1.53 11.14 12.76
N PRO A 158 -1.87 12.24 12.08
CA PRO A 158 -3.24 12.51 11.67
C PRO A 158 -3.77 11.40 10.75
N LEU A 159 -4.95 10.90 11.11
CA LEU A 159 -5.71 9.96 10.29
C LEU A 159 -6.68 10.75 9.40
N LEU A 160 -6.48 10.66 8.08
CA LEU A 160 -7.33 11.30 7.09
C LEU A 160 -8.36 10.30 6.58
N GLU A 161 -9.58 10.38 7.07
CA GLU A 161 -10.71 9.57 6.56
C GLU A 161 -11.75 10.50 5.97
N ASN A 162 -11.87 10.50 4.65
CA ASN A 162 -12.67 11.46 3.89
C ASN A 162 -12.35 12.91 4.29
N ASP A 163 -11.06 13.17 4.46
CA ASP A 163 -10.57 14.45 4.96
C ASP A 163 -9.44 15.00 4.09
N ALA A 164 -9.12 16.28 4.29
CA ALA A 164 -8.09 16.97 3.54
C ALA A 164 -7.32 17.93 4.43
N VAL A 165 -6.02 18.01 4.23
CA VAL A 165 -5.13 18.96 4.89
C VAL A 165 -4.37 19.78 3.85
N ARG A 166 -4.27 21.08 4.10
CA ARG A 166 -3.48 21.99 3.28
C ARG A 166 -2.10 22.13 3.86
N LEU A 167 -1.09 21.69 3.11
CA LEU A 167 0.32 21.75 3.48
C LEU A 167 1.05 22.81 2.66
N SER A 168 2.26 23.16 3.08
CA SER A 168 3.11 24.10 2.34
C SER A 168 4.57 23.69 2.45
N LYS A 169 5.30 23.74 1.33
CA LYS A 169 6.75 23.59 1.29
C LYS A 169 7.35 24.78 0.56
N ASP A 170 8.31 25.43 1.18
CA ASP A 170 8.99 26.63 0.64
C ASP A 170 8.00 27.72 0.18
N GLY A 171 6.94 27.94 0.98
CA GLY A 171 5.87 28.90 0.70
C GLY A 171 4.88 28.48 -0.39
N ARG A 172 5.01 27.26 -0.97
CA ARG A 172 4.13 26.75 -2.02
C ARG A 172 3.14 25.75 -1.44
N PRO A 173 1.84 26.04 -1.53
CA PRO A 173 0.80 25.18 -0.97
C PRO A 173 0.51 23.97 -1.86
N PHE A 174 0.04 22.88 -1.21
CA PHE A 174 -0.59 21.74 -1.85
C PHE A 174 -1.57 21.07 -0.88
N TRP A 175 -2.49 20.29 -1.42
CA TRP A 175 -3.46 19.54 -0.64
C TRP A 175 -3.09 18.06 -0.55
N LEU A 176 -3.21 17.50 0.64
CA LEU A 176 -3.16 16.05 0.88
C LEU A 176 -4.55 15.60 1.30
N LEU A 177 -5.15 14.72 0.52
CA LEU A 177 -6.49 14.19 0.73
C LEU A 177 -6.39 12.72 1.15
N GLY A 178 -7.15 12.31 2.16
CA GLY A 178 -7.30 10.91 2.54
C GLY A 178 -8.72 10.43 2.32
N LEU A 179 -8.88 9.35 1.56
CA LEU A 179 -10.16 8.73 1.30
C LEU A 179 -10.44 7.64 2.35
N GLY A 180 -11.70 7.51 2.75
CA GLY A 180 -12.17 6.36 3.52
C GLY A 180 -12.06 5.07 2.71
N ASP A 181 -11.99 3.94 3.41
CA ASP A 181 -11.84 2.62 2.81
C ASP A 181 -13.03 2.23 1.94
N GLN A 182 -12.76 1.68 0.73
CA GLN A 182 -13.79 1.34 -0.25
C GLN A 182 -14.43 -0.04 0.00
N LEU A 183 -13.86 -0.86 0.90
CA LEU A 183 -14.25 -2.24 1.15
C LEU A 183 -14.57 -2.50 2.63
N ALA A 184 -14.78 -1.46 3.45
CA ALA A 184 -14.87 -1.49 4.90
C ALA A 184 -15.76 -2.60 5.48
N PHE A 185 -16.91 -2.89 4.88
CA PHE A 185 -17.90 -3.81 5.44
C PHE A 185 -18.23 -4.98 4.54
N HIS A 186 -18.19 -6.18 5.08
CA HIS A 186 -18.74 -7.37 4.45
C HIS A 186 -20.27 -7.39 4.57
N ILE A 187 -20.98 -7.12 3.47
CA ILE A 187 -22.45 -7.10 3.47
C ILE A 187 -23.08 -8.40 2.93
N ALA A 188 -22.33 -9.12 2.06
CA ALA A 188 -22.71 -10.44 1.58
C ALA A 188 -21.45 -11.18 1.07
N ARG A 189 -21.61 -12.45 0.69
CA ARG A 189 -20.51 -13.20 0.06
C ARG A 189 -20.03 -12.44 -1.19
N ARG A 190 -18.76 -12.02 -1.20
CA ARG A 190 -18.11 -11.26 -2.29
C ARG A 190 -18.72 -9.88 -2.56
N ARG A 191 -19.43 -9.30 -1.60
CA ARG A 191 -19.95 -7.94 -1.69
C ARG A 191 -19.52 -7.16 -0.45
N GLN A 192 -18.82 -6.07 -0.68
CA GLN A 192 -18.37 -5.12 0.33
C GLN A 192 -19.05 -3.76 0.10
N GLU A 193 -19.10 -2.96 1.14
CA GLU A 193 -19.54 -1.57 1.16
C GLU A 193 -18.45 -0.75 1.84
N GLY A 194 -18.08 0.37 1.22
CA GLY A 194 -17.06 1.27 1.73
C GLY A 194 -17.62 2.35 2.64
N VAL A 195 -16.70 3.12 3.20
CA VAL A 195 -16.96 4.39 3.89
C VAL A 195 -16.43 5.56 3.08
N ASP A 196 -15.97 5.32 1.84
CA ASP A 196 -15.37 6.29 0.96
C ASP A 196 -16.37 7.35 0.50
N ASP A 197 -16.01 8.63 0.69
CA ASP A 197 -16.73 9.79 0.16
C ASP A 197 -15.77 10.69 -0.65
N LEU A 198 -15.54 10.30 -1.90
CA LEU A 198 -14.66 11.07 -2.78
C LEU A 198 -15.19 12.49 -3.03
N ALA A 199 -16.50 12.65 -3.18
CA ALA A 199 -17.09 13.95 -3.44
C ALA A 199 -16.95 14.90 -2.25
N GLY A 200 -17.26 14.43 -1.04
CA GLY A 200 -17.07 15.18 0.21
C GLY A 200 -15.60 15.49 0.49
N THR A 201 -14.70 14.56 0.21
CA THR A 201 -13.25 14.79 0.34
C THR A 201 -12.76 15.88 -0.59
N LEU A 202 -13.15 15.85 -1.86
CA LEU A 202 -12.78 16.87 -2.84
C LEU A 202 -13.38 18.24 -2.53
N ALA A 203 -14.58 18.30 -1.94
CA ALA A 203 -15.24 19.56 -1.56
C ALA A 203 -14.49 20.32 -0.46
N LYS A 204 -13.58 19.67 0.28
CA LYS A 204 -12.72 20.32 1.28
C LYS A 204 -11.56 21.12 0.66
N VAL A 205 -11.27 20.92 -0.62
CA VAL A 205 -10.24 21.66 -1.34
C VAL A 205 -10.79 23.01 -1.77
N THR A 206 -10.32 24.08 -1.16
CA THR A 206 -10.90 25.43 -1.27
C THR A 206 -10.15 26.38 -2.19
N ASP A 207 -9.02 25.98 -2.77
CA ASP A 207 -8.22 26.75 -3.71
C ASP A 207 -7.65 25.87 -4.83
N ASP A 208 -6.90 26.45 -5.76
CA ASP A 208 -6.35 25.77 -6.94
C ASP A 208 -4.95 25.13 -6.68
N ALA A 209 -4.47 25.09 -5.44
CA ALA A 209 -3.21 24.43 -5.12
C ALA A 209 -3.26 22.94 -5.50
N PRO A 210 -2.17 22.33 -6.03
CA PRO A 210 -2.16 20.94 -6.46
C PRO A 210 -2.59 19.98 -5.35
N ALA A 211 -3.19 18.86 -5.73
CA ALA A 211 -3.73 17.89 -4.77
C ALA A 211 -3.17 16.48 -4.99
N ILE A 212 -2.87 15.79 -3.89
CA ILE A 212 -2.50 14.39 -3.83
C ILE A 212 -3.60 13.65 -3.09
N LEU A 213 -4.12 12.56 -3.68
CA LEU A 213 -5.12 11.70 -3.06
C LEU A 213 -4.46 10.42 -2.55
N LEU A 214 -4.69 10.10 -1.28
CA LEU A 214 -4.40 8.82 -0.67
C LEU A 214 -5.66 7.97 -0.69
N ALA A 215 -5.59 6.78 -1.25
CA ALA A 215 -6.66 5.81 -1.26
C ALA A 215 -6.06 4.43 -1.01
N HIS A 216 -6.69 3.62 -0.14
CA HIS A 216 -6.14 2.28 0.07
C HIS A 216 -6.28 1.44 -1.19
N GLU A 217 -7.49 1.31 -1.74
CA GLU A 217 -7.73 0.58 -2.98
C GLU A 217 -7.54 1.48 -4.22
N PRO A 218 -6.83 0.99 -5.26
CA PRO A 218 -6.67 1.73 -6.51
C PRO A 218 -7.96 1.80 -7.34
N ASP A 219 -8.98 1.05 -6.96
CA ASP A 219 -10.25 0.88 -7.69
C ASP A 219 -11.10 2.16 -7.78
N ILE A 220 -10.79 3.18 -6.96
CA ILE A 220 -11.36 4.52 -7.06
C ILE A 220 -10.85 5.31 -8.27
N PHE A 221 -9.67 4.98 -8.80
CA PHE A 221 -8.95 5.81 -9.76
C PHE A 221 -9.75 6.24 -11.00
N PRO A 222 -10.61 5.41 -11.61
CA PRO A 222 -11.46 5.86 -12.73
C PRO A 222 -12.39 7.02 -12.39
N LYS A 223 -12.75 7.20 -11.10
CA LYS A 223 -13.64 8.28 -10.64
C LYS A 223 -12.87 9.53 -10.20
N VAL A 224 -11.54 9.43 -10.01
CA VAL A 224 -10.71 10.56 -9.56
C VAL A 224 -10.66 11.64 -10.65
N PRO A 225 -11.01 12.91 -10.37
CA PRO A 225 -10.97 13.96 -11.38
C PRO A 225 -9.54 14.41 -11.68
N ARG A 226 -9.35 15.05 -12.84
CA ARG A 226 -8.06 15.64 -13.26
C ARG A 226 -7.53 16.74 -12.34
N ARG A 227 -8.36 17.23 -11.43
CA ARG A 227 -8.00 18.17 -10.37
C ARG A 227 -6.96 17.56 -9.40
N VAL A 228 -6.96 16.24 -9.24
CA VAL A 228 -5.97 15.50 -8.44
C VAL A 228 -4.76 15.22 -9.30
N SER A 229 -3.61 15.77 -8.93
CA SER A 229 -2.35 15.61 -9.67
C SER A 229 -1.78 14.20 -9.56
N LEU A 230 -1.94 13.56 -8.40
CA LEU A 230 -1.42 12.22 -8.13
C LEU A 230 -2.35 11.47 -7.17
N THR A 231 -2.62 10.20 -7.47
CA THR A 231 -3.24 9.25 -6.56
C THR A 231 -2.18 8.24 -6.09
N LEU A 232 -2.14 7.96 -4.79
CA LEU A 232 -1.28 6.95 -4.18
C LEU A 232 -2.15 5.85 -3.58
N ALA A 233 -1.88 4.58 -3.94
CA ALA A 233 -2.67 3.45 -3.47
C ALA A 233 -1.80 2.24 -3.06
N GLY A 234 -2.39 1.33 -2.29
CA GLY A 234 -1.85 0.05 -1.84
C GLY A 234 -2.75 -1.13 -2.20
N HIS A 235 -3.12 -1.96 -1.20
CA HIS A 235 -4.12 -3.02 -1.22
C HIS A 235 -3.78 -4.23 -2.10
N THR A 236 -3.33 -4.03 -3.32
CA THR A 236 -3.19 -5.10 -4.31
C THR A 236 -1.97 -5.98 -4.09
N HIS A 237 -0.99 -5.52 -3.32
CA HIS A 237 0.31 -6.18 -3.12
C HIS A 237 1.02 -6.55 -4.45
N GLY A 238 0.67 -5.89 -5.56
CA GLY A 238 1.10 -6.29 -6.89
C GLY A 238 0.63 -7.69 -7.30
N GLY A 239 -0.38 -8.25 -6.58
CA GLY A 239 -0.85 -9.63 -6.69
C GLY A 239 0.03 -10.66 -5.95
N GLN A 240 1.02 -10.21 -5.18
CA GLN A 240 2.03 -10.99 -4.44
C GLN A 240 2.88 -11.94 -5.32
N VAL A 241 2.30 -12.56 -6.32
CA VAL A 241 3.00 -13.36 -7.34
C VAL A 241 2.86 -12.65 -8.67
N ARG A 242 4.00 -12.14 -9.19
CA ARG A 242 4.05 -11.36 -10.43
C ARG A 242 5.19 -11.82 -11.32
N LEU A 243 4.87 -12.43 -12.44
CA LEU A 243 5.84 -12.95 -13.40
C LEU A 243 5.68 -12.20 -14.73
N PHE A 244 6.78 -11.72 -15.29
CA PHE A 244 6.79 -10.98 -16.55
C PHE A 244 5.78 -9.82 -16.63
N GLY A 245 5.56 -9.12 -15.49
CA GLY A 245 4.63 -8.01 -15.44
C GLY A 245 3.16 -8.38 -15.29
N TRP A 246 2.83 -9.67 -15.09
CA TRP A 246 1.47 -10.16 -14.93
C TRP A 246 1.31 -10.95 -13.63
N SER A 247 0.16 -10.77 -12.97
CA SER A 247 -0.19 -11.44 -11.71
C SER A 247 -1.46 -12.28 -11.92
N PRO A 248 -1.46 -13.58 -11.56
CA PRO A 248 -2.60 -14.45 -11.77
C PRO A 248 -3.81 -14.10 -10.89
N VAL A 249 -3.56 -13.52 -9.73
CA VAL A 249 -4.58 -13.08 -8.78
C VAL A 249 -4.25 -11.65 -8.35
N VAL A 250 -5.22 -10.74 -8.49
CA VAL A 250 -5.12 -9.35 -8.05
C VAL A 250 -6.43 -9.00 -7.35
N PRO A 251 -6.41 -8.52 -6.10
CA PRO A 251 -7.61 -8.11 -5.37
C PRO A 251 -8.10 -6.72 -5.85
N SER A 252 -8.44 -6.63 -7.11
CA SER A 252 -9.00 -5.45 -7.76
C SER A 252 -10.01 -5.91 -8.81
N LYS A 253 -11.14 -5.20 -8.93
CA LYS A 253 -12.12 -5.46 -10.00
C LYS A 253 -11.59 -5.13 -11.39
N PHE A 254 -10.48 -4.41 -11.48
CA PHE A 254 -9.77 -4.09 -12.73
C PHE A 254 -8.59 -5.04 -13.01
N GLY A 255 -8.35 -6.03 -12.12
CA GLY A 255 -7.30 -7.01 -12.28
C GLY A 255 -5.91 -6.37 -12.45
N ASN A 256 -5.15 -6.82 -13.46
CA ASN A 256 -3.79 -6.36 -13.69
C ASN A 256 -3.67 -4.88 -14.10
N ARG A 257 -4.77 -4.22 -14.48
CA ARG A 257 -4.76 -2.80 -14.89
C ARG A 257 -4.25 -1.88 -13.78
N TYR A 258 -4.64 -2.14 -12.53
CA TYR A 258 -4.23 -1.37 -11.36
C TYR A 258 -3.52 -2.23 -10.31
N ALA A 259 -2.82 -3.27 -10.78
CA ALA A 259 -2.16 -4.18 -9.86
C ALA A 259 -0.91 -3.58 -9.20
N TYR A 260 -0.14 -2.76 -9.91
CA TYR A 260 1.20 -2.39 -9.47
C TYR A 260 1.83 -1.29 -10.30
N GLY A 261 2.55 -0.40 -9.64
CA GLY A 261 3.43 0.56 -10.27
C GLY A 261 2.74 1.85 -10.72
N HIS A 262 3.33 2.55 -11.65
CA HIS A 262 2.83 3.83 -12.14
C HIS A 262 1.89 3.61 -13.33
N VAL A 263 0.68 4.12 -13.21
CA VAL A 263 -0.37 4.09 -14.23
C VAL A 263 -0.72 5.52 -14.62
N VAL A 264 -0.87 5.76 -15.92
CA VAL A 264 -1.31 7.05 -16.47
C VAL A 264 -2.51 6.81 -17.35
N GLU A 265 -3.63 7.45 -17.03
CA GLU A 265 -4.87 7.39 -17.81
C GLU A 265 -5.52 8.77 -17.87
N ASP A 266 -5.86 9.24 -19.06
CA ASP A 266 -6.45 10.55 -19.28
C ASP A 266 -5.69 11.70 -18.60
N SER A 267 -4.37 11.66 -18.65
CA SER A 267 -3.47 12.60 -17.97
C SER A 267 -3.61 12.61 -16.43
N ARG A 268 -4.19 11.57 -15.83
CA ARG A 268 -4.23 11.33 -14.39
C ARG A 268 -3.15 10.32 -14.02
N HIS A 269 -2.51 10.52 -12.90
CA HIS A 269 -1.41 9.67 -12.43
C HIS A 269 -1.83 8.89 -11.18
N LEU A 270 -1.56 7.59 -11.19
CA LEU A 270 -1.74 6.68 -10.06
C LEU A 270 -0.43 5.93 -9.82
N ILE A 271 0.00 5.83 -8.58
CA ILE A 271 1.03 4.89 -8.16
C ILE A 271 0.39 3.87 -7.24
N VAL A 272 0.54 2.59 -7.58
CA VAL A 272 0.10 1.46 -6.75
C VAL A 272 1.33 0.79 -6.16
N SER A 273 1.46 0.85 -4.83
CA SER A 273 2.53 0.17 -4.09
C SER A 273 2.35 -1.35 -4.11
N GLY A 274 3.46 -2.07 -4.18
CA GLY A 274 3.48 -3.52 -3.96
C GLY A 274 3.35 -3.90 -2.48
N GLY A 275 3.34 -2.92 -1.57
CA GLY A 275 3.21 -3.13 -0.14
C GLY A 275 4.45 -3.71 0.52
N LEU A 276 4.45 -3.76 1.84
CA LEU A 276 5.55 -4.21 2.68
C LEU A 276 5.35 -5.64 3.22
N GLY A 277 4.14 -5.97 3.65
CA GLY A 277 3.78 -7.26 4.23
C GLY A 277 3.24 -8.28 3.23
N THR A 278 2.70 -9.35 3.73
CA THR A 278 2.03 -10.42 2.97
C THR A 278 0.69 -10.76 3.60
N VAL A 279 -0.24 -11.21 2.79
CA VAL A 279 -1.52 -11.77 3.24
C VAL A 279 -1.67 -13.21 2.77
N SER A 280 -2.41 -14.02 3.54
CA SER A 280 -2.79 -15.36 3.13
C SER A 280 -4.07 -15.29 2.29
N ALA A 281 -3.96 -14.95 1.02
CA ALA A 281 -5.10 -14.87 0.10
C ALA A 281 -5.64 -16.27 -0.30
N GLY A 282 -5.93 -17.12 0.69
CA GLY A 282 -6.35 -18.51 0.50
C GLY A 282 -5.22 -19.49 0.14
N LEU A 283 -3.97 -19.02 0.10
CA LEU A 283 -2.74 -19.76 -0.11
C LEU A 283 -1.73 -19.38 0.99
N ALA A 284 -0.55 -19.95 0.97
CA ALA A 284 0.53 -19.51 1.85
C ALA A 284 0.89 -18.02 1.58
N PRO A 285 1.31 -17.25 2.62
CA PRO A 285 1.72 -15.86 2.46
C PRO A 285 3.06 -15.78 1.71
N VAL A 286 2.99 -15.82 0.39
CA VAL A 286 4.17 -15.85 -0.49
C VAL A 286 4.29 -14.55 -1.29
N ARG A 287 5.54 -14.14 -1.59
CA ARG A 287 5.85 -13.14 -2.60
C ARG A 287 6.84 -13.71 -3.62
N ILE A 288 6.56 -13.50 -4.90
CA ILE A 288 7.45 -13.88 -6.00
C ILE A 288 7.40 -12.77 -7.05
N GLY A 289 8.52 -12.09 -7.27
CA GLY A 289 8.64 -11.01 -8.26
C GLY A 289 8.05 -9.66 -7.82
N VAL A 290 7.56 -9.56 -6.58
CA VAL A 290 7.11 -8.32 -5.94
C VAL A 290 7.68 -8.26 -4.52
N PRO A 291 8.98 -7.98 -4.36
CA PRO A 291 9.57 -7.86 -3.04
C PRO A 291 8.93 -6.70 -2.26
N PRO A 292 8.89 -6.77 -0.92
CA PRO A 292 8.51 -5.64 -0.07
C PRO A 292 9.19 -4.36 -0.48
N GLU A 293 8.44 -3.24 -0.51
CA GLU A 293 9.00 -1.98 -0.99
C GLU A 293 8.56 -0.75 -0.20
N ILE A 294 9.50 0.18 -0.04
CA ILE A 294 9.25 1.58 0.28
C ILE A 294 9.14 2.29 -1.07
N VAL A 295 8.03 2.98 -1.32
CA VAL A 295 7.91 3.79 -2.52
C VAL A 295 8.34 5.22 -2.21
N MET A 296 9.31 5.73 -2.98
CA MET A 296 9.73 7.14 -2.96
C MET A 296 9.20 7.85 -4.19
N VAL A 297 8.38 8.85 -3.98
CA VAL A 297 7.85 9.71 -5.04
C VAL A 297 8.51 11.07 -4.96
N GLU A 298 9.12 11.49 -6.05
CA GLU A 298 9.73 12.81 -6.21
C GLU A 298 8.87 13.61 -7.20
N LEU A 299 8.17 14.62 -6.68
CA LEU A 299 7.33 15.50 -7.48
C LEU A 299 8.04 16.82 -7.76
N GLY A 300 7.82 17.36 -8.96
CA GLY A 300 8.48 18.58 -9.45
C GLY A 300 9.90 18.34 -9.94
N GLY A 301 10.43 19.27 -10.72
CA GLY A 301 11.73 19.13 -11.42
C GLY A 301 11.57 18.45 -12.77
N GLU A 302 12.72 18.07 -13.37
CA GLU A 302 12.73 17.34 -14.65
C GLU A 302 12.21 15.92 -14.43
N PRO A 303 11.35 15.40 -15.33
CA PRO A 303 10.91 14.01 -15.25
C PRO A 303 12.11 13.06 -15.35
N GLY A 304 12.31 12.25 -14.33
CA GLY A 304 13.35 11.22 -14.30
C GLY A 304 12.81 9.83 -14.65
N THR A 305 13.73 8.92 -14.91
CA THR A 305 13.39 7.50 -15.15
C THR A 305 13.01 6.81 -13.83
N VAL A 306 12.04 5.89 -13.92
CA VAL A 306 11.70 4.94 -12.84
C VAL A 306 12.89 4.01 -12.61
N SER A 307 13.42 3.92 -11.39
CA SER A 307 14.52 3.03 -11.02
C SER A 307 14.13 2.03 -9.92
#